data_43c3f083a1a330b5cdbf43ad1146fa5a
#
_entry.id   43c3f083a1a330b5cdbf43ad1146fa5a
#
_cell.length_a   1.000
_cell.length_b   1.000
_cell.length_c   1.000
_cell.angle_alpha   90.00
_cell.angle_beta   90.00
_cell.angle_gamma   90.00
#
_symmetry.space_group_name_H-M   'P 1'
#
loop_
_entity.id
_entity.type
_entity.pdbx_description
1 polymer ?
#
loop_
_entity_poly.entity_id
_entity_poly.type
_entity_poly.pdbx_seq_one_letter_code
_entity_poly.pdbx_strand_id
1 'polypeptide(L)'
;MSSLKQENNFENIPYGLLISAVYNNQKKAVVLKFYDPASEMIFLWVDKSGHKPYCYSKLAFEDIPTSISERDDVLEIKPTERLNILEDKTITVSKILVKDPLAIGGTQTNKSIRNLIETWESDIKYYENYLYDNQLIVGKYYKIENDHVVPFNLKISDETKLSLNNMLWDKLDNSNLPNASEFEDHVSQWADLLNQPIPKIKRISLDIEVESETGRIPDPKSAEKKVTAIGVEASDGLKQIFVLRKKGIEEGINELLPDVKIVFYDENKENEMISDIFELIQKYPLLITYNGDGFDLPYLYNRAVKLGIAREKNPLYMMRDSATLIKGVHIDLYRTMSNRAFQIYAFGQKYT
;
A
#
# COMPACT_ATOMS: atom_id res chain seq x y z
N MET A 1 0.16 0.09 26.56
CA MET A 1 -0.40 -0.72 25.43
C MET A 1 -1.91 -0.52 25.19
N SER A 2 -2.64 0.25 25.96
CA SER A 2 -4.11 0.36 25.84
C SER A 2 -4.66 1.63 25.18
N SER A 3 -3.91 2.71 25.07
CA SER A 3 -4.43 4.01 24.59
C SER A 3 -4.32 4.26 23.08
N LEU A 4 -3.52 3.51 22.34
CA LEU A 4 -3.40 3.63 20.87
C LEU A 4 -4.40 2.75 20.10
N LYS A 5 -5.26 2.00 20.81
CA LYS A 5 -6.09 0.93 20.22
C LYS A 5 -7.46 1.37 19.70
N GLN A 6 -7.96 2.57 20.03
CA GLN A 6 -9.37 2.92 19.73
C GLN A 6 -9.57 4.07 18.74
N GLU A 7 -8.61 4.96 18.55
CA GLU A 7 -8.89 6.24 17.85
C GLU A 7 -9.03 6.15 16.33
N ASN A 8 -8.48 5.12 15.66
CA ASN A 8 -8.50 5.03 14.20
C ASN A 8 -9.04 3.68 13.70
N ASN A 9 -10.10 3.15 14.35
CA ASN A 9 -10.83 2.01 13.83
C ASN A 9 -11.89 2.48 12.81
N PHE A 10 -11.95 1.85 11.65
CA PHE A 10 -12.90 2.19 10.58
C PHE A 10 -14.36 2.07 11.02
N GLU A 11 -14.67 1.25 12.02
CA GLU A 11 -16.02 1.18 12.62
C GLU A 11 -16.49 2.50 13.24
N ASN A 12 -15.57 3.43 13.52
CA ASN A 12 -15.87 4.70 14.17
C ASN A 12 -16.32 5.79 13.19
N ILE A 13 -16.28 5.53 11.88
CA ILE A 13 -16.69 6.48 10.85
C ILE A 13 -17.79 5.88 9.97
N PRO A 14 -18.67 6.72 9.40
CA PRO A 14 -19.82 6.22 8.64
C PRO A 14 -19.43 5.59 7.30
N TYR A 15 -18.34 6.04 6.67
CA TYR A 15 -17.78 5.50 5.43
C TYR A 15 -16.36 6.03 5.21
N GLY A 16 -15.60 5.37 4.36
CA GLY A 16 -14.25 5.81 3.98
C GLY A 16 -13.85 5.33 2.59
N LEU A 17 -12.91 6.04 1.98
CA LEU A 17 -12.30 5.66 0.71
C LEU A 17 -11.24 4.59 0.96
N LEU A 18 -11.38 3.41 0.38
CA LEU A 18 -10.34 2.36 0.46
C LEU A 18 -9.12 2.80 -0.35
N ILE A 19 -7.99 3.01 0.31
CA ILE A 19 -6.76 3.49 -0.33
C ILE A 19 -5.63 2.46 -0.35
N SER A 20 -5.68 1.44 0.51
CA SER A 20 -4.64 0.40 0.56
C SER A 20 -5.11 -0.84 1.32
N ALA A 21 -4.53 -1.98 0.98
CA ALA A 21 -4.61 -3.22 1.74
C ALA A 21 -3.22 -3.76 2.00
N VAL A 22 -2.97 -4.29 3.19
CA VAL A 22 -1.69 -4.89 3.56
C VAL A 22 -1.92 -6.15 4.42
N TYR A 23 -0.98 -7.10 4.36
CA TYR A 23 -0.98 -8.22 5.29
C TYR A 23 -0.23 -7.84 6.57
N ASN A 24 -0.88 -8.02 7.71
CA ASN A 24 -0.25 -7.85 9.01
C ASN A 24 0.18 -9.21 9.57
N ASN A 25 1.48 -9.46 9.59
CA ASN A 25 2.04 -10.75 10.03
C ASN A 25 1.78 -11.03 11.52
N GLN A 26 1.71 -10.03 12.38
CA GLN A 26 1.44 -10.24 13.81
C GLN A 26 -0.03 -10.62 14.06
N LYS A 27 -0.96 -10.02 13.31
CA LYS A 27 -2.39 -10.32 13.39
C LYS A 27 -2.81 -11.51 12.52
N LYS A 28 -1.95 -11.97 11.62
CA LYS A 28 -2.24 -13.01 10.63
C LYS A 28 -3.51 -12.71 9.81
N ALA A 29 -3.73 -11.43 9.51
CA ALA A 29 -4.92 -10.94 8.84
C ALA A 29 -4.60 -9.79 7.87
N VAL A 30 -5.47 -9.57 6.90
CA VAL A 30 -5.44 -8.39 6.04
C VAL A 30 -5.89 -7.18 6.85
N VAL A 31 -5.21 -6.07 6.65
CA VAL A 31 -5.58 -4.75 7.18
C VAL A 31 -5.89 -3.84 6.01
N LEU A 32 -7.11 -3.35 5.96
CA LEU A 32 -7.55 -2.34 5.01
C LEU A 32 -7.34 -0.95 5.59
N LYS A 33 -6.93 -0.01 4.75
CA LYS A 33 -6.73 1.39 5.10
C LYS A 33 -7.75 2.25 4.38
N PHE A 34 -8.60 2.93 5.16
CA PHE A 34 -9.64 3.80 4.66
C PHE A 34 -9.32 5.25 4.99
N TYR A 35 -9.43 6.11 4.00
CA TYR A 35 -9.34 7.55 4.18
C TYR A 35 -10.73 8.11 4.46
N ASP A 36 -10.87 8.84 5.57
CA ASP A 36 -12.06 9.61 5.90
C ASP A 36 -11.92 11.05 5.39
N PRO A 37 -12.75 11.48 4.43
CA PRO A 37 -12.68 12.84 3.91
C PRO A 37 -13.06 13.93 4.95
N ALA A 38 -13.80 13.58 5.99
CA ALA A 38 -14.26 14.53 6.99
C ALA A 38 -13.17 14.90 8.00
N SER A 39 -12.43 13.91 8.51
CA SER A 39 -11.30 14.13 9.42
C SER A 39 -9.95 14.24 8.71
N GLU A 40 -9.90 13.94 7.40
CA GLU A 40 -8.68 13.86 6.59
C GLU A 40 -7.62 12.86 7.13
N MET A 41 -8.07 11.82 7.82
CA MET A 41 -7.23 10.83 8.48
C MET A 41 -7.45 9.42 7.93
N ILE A 42 -6.51 8.52 8.26
CA ILE A 42 -6.59 7.10 7.92
C ILE A 42 -7.19 6.31 9.08
N PHE A 43 -8.16 5.48 8.75
CA PHE A 43 -8.79 4.51 9.64
C PHE A 43 -8.46 3.09 9.18
N LEU A 44 -8.31 2.17 10.12
CA LEU A 44 -7.89 0.81 9.87
C LEU A 44 -9.03 -0.16 10.10
N TRP A 45 -9.18 -1.12 9.21
CA TRP A 45 -10.04 -2.29 9.40
C TRP A 45 -9.18 -3.55 9.36
N VAL A 46 -9.30 -4.37 10.38
CA VAL A 46 -8.63 -5.68 10.42
C VAL A 46 -9.66 -6.73 10.05
N ASP A 47 -9.35 -7.54 9.04
CA ASP A 47 -10.24 -8.61 8.59
C ASP A 47 -10.63 -9.55 9.74
N LYS A 48 -11.94 -9.79 9.87
CA LYS A 48 -12.54 -10.69 10.85
C LYS A 48 -13.23 -11.88 10.19
N SER A 49 -13.25 -11.95 8.85
CA SER A 49 -13.94 -13.02 8.10
C SER A 49 -13.30 -14.39 8.26
N GLY A 50 -12.06 -14.43 8.72
CA GLY A 50 -11.28 -15.66 8.79
C GLY A 50 -10.70 -16.09 7.43
N HIS A 51 -10.72 -15.24 6.42
CA HIS A 51 -10.12 -15.51 5.12
C HIS A 51 -8.66 -15.97 5.27
N LYS A 52 -8.27 -16.97 4.47
CA LYS A 52 -6.94 -17.60 4.55
C LYS A 52 -6.22 -17.53 3.21
N PRO A 53 -4.87 -17.43 3.23
CA PRO A 53 -4.06 -17.55 2.02
C PRO A 53 -4.26 -18.91 1.36
N TYR A 54 -4.23 -18.91 0.03
CA TYR A 54 -4.37 -20.14 -0.75
C TYR A 54 -3.59 -20.06 -2.08
N CYS A 55 -3.39 -21.22 -2.69
CA CYS A 55 -3.01 -21.36 -4.10
C CYS A 55 -3.78 -22.52 -4.70
N TYR A 56 -3.70 -22.68 -6.02
CA TYR A 56 -4.28 -23.82 -6.74
C TYR A 56 -3.20 -24.70 -7.34
N SER A 57 -3.50 -26.00 -7.51
CA SER A 57 -2.69 -26.92 -8.29
C SER A 57 -3.58 -27.72 -9.24
N LYS A 58 -3.05 -28.08 -10.42
CA LYS A 58 -3.73 -28.99 -11.37
C LYS A 58 -3.76 -30.43 -10.90
N LEU A 59 -2.91 -30.79 -9.93
CA LEU A 59 -2.89 -32.13 -9.37
C LEU A 59 -4.22 -32.45 -8.71
N ALA A 60 -4.72 -33.66 -8.92
CA ALA A 60 -5.86 -34.15 -8.17
C ALA A 60 -5.53 -34.20 -6.68
N PHE A 61 -6.55 -34.22 -5.81
CA PHE A 61 -6.34 -34.22 -4.37
C PHE A 61 -5.45 -35.41 -3.92
N GLU A 62 -5.66 -36.58 -4.53
CA GLU A 62 -4.95 -37.83 -4.24
C GLU A 62 -3.48 -37.79 -4.69
N ASP A 63 -3.15 -36.94 -5.64
CA ASP A 63 -1.81 -36.80 -6.24
C ASP A 63 -0.99 -35.70 -5.55
N ILE A 64 -1.56 -34.96 -4.60
CA ILE A 64 -0.80 -33.99 -3.82
C ILE A 64 0.19 -34.71 -2.92
N PRO A 65 1.50 -34.40 -3.02
CA PRO A 65 2.52 -35.07 -2.22
C PRO A 65 2.26 -34.96 -0.71
N THR A 66 2.51 -36.04 0.03
CA THR A 66 2.40 -36.08 1.50
C THR A 66 3.27 -35.03 2.17
N SER A 67 4.40 -34.69 1.55
CA SER A 67 5.26 -33.58 1.99
C SER A 67 4.58 -32.21 1.99
N ILE A 68 3.41 -32.06 1.35
CA ILE A 68 2.56 -30.88 1.37
C ILE A 68 1.32 -31.12 2.23
N SER A 69 0.59 -32.22 2.00
CA SER A 69 -0.70 -32.48 2.66
C SER A 69 -0.56 -32.70 4.18
N GLU A 70 0.58 -33.21 4.64
CA GLU A 70 0.86 -33.46 6.09
C GLU A 70 1.58 -32.29 6.78
N ARG A 71 1.71 -31.14 6.12
CA ARG A 71 2.37 -29.97 6.73
C ARG A 71 1.49 -29.31 7.79
N ASP A 72 2.10 -28.93 8.88
CA ASP A 72 1.41 -28.20 9.99
C ASP A 72 0.86 -26.84 9.56
N ASP A 73 1.42 -26.22 8.51
CA ASP A 73 0.99 -24.91 8.00
C ASP A 73 -0.06 -25.01 6.89
N VAL A 74 -0.42 -26.21 6.41
CA VAL A 74 -1.54 -26.46 5.52
C VAL A 74 -2.80 -26.70 6.36
N LEU A 75 -3.87 -25.97 6.05
CA LEU A 75 -5.14 -26.05 6.77
C LEU A 75 -6.11 -27.03 6.13
N GLU A 76 -6.21 -26.95 4.81
CA GLU A 76 -7.18 -27.72 4.03
C GLU A 76 -6.69 -27.84 2.59
N ILE A 77 -6.97 -28.98 1.96
CA ILE A 77 -6.84 -29.18 0.52
C ILE A 77 -8.18 -29.70 0.03
N LYS A 78 -8.77 -29.02 -0.95
CA LYS A 78 -10.09 -29.42 -1.48
C LYS A 78 -10.18 -29.23 -2.98
N PRO A 79 -10.90 -30.12 -3.69
CA PRO A 79 -11.21 -29.94 -5.09
C PRO A 79 -12.11 -28.71 -5.29
N THR A 80 -11.84 -27.95 -6.32
CA THR A 80 -12.58 -26.72 -6.64
C THR A 80 -12.65 -26.56 -8.15
N GLU A 81 -13.82 -26.24 -8.68
CA GLU A 81 -13.97 -25.91 -10.09
C GLU A 81 -13.51 -24.48 -10.39
N ARG A 82 -12.77 -24.31 -11.47
CA ARG A 82 -12.29 -23.04 -11.96
C ARG A 82 -12.33 -22.99 -13.49
N LEU A 83 -12.66 -21.82 -14.02
CA LEU A 83 -12.57 -21.58 -15.45
C LEU A 83 -11.09 -21.40 -15.85
N ASN A 84 -10.59 -22.27 -16.71
CA ASN A 84 -9.32 -22.05 -17.40
C ASN A 84 -9.57 -21.13 -18.60
N ILE A 85 -9.26 -19.85 -18.42
CA ILE A 85 -9.53 -18.80 -19.42
C ILE A 85 -8.78 -19.06 -20.74
N LEU A 86 -7.60 -19.70 -20.69
CA LEU A 86 -6.81 -19.96 -21.90
C LEU A 86 -7.41 -21.06 -22.78
N GLU A 87 -8.18 -21.97 -22.21
CA GLU A 87 -8.83 -23.10 -22.90
C GLU A 87 -10.34 -22.95 -22.96
N ASP A 88 -10.89 -21.91 -22.31
CA ASP A 88 -12.34 -21.66 -22.16
C ASP A 88 -13.09 -22.92 -21.65
N LYS A 89 -12.51 -23.55 -20.63
CA LYS A 89 -13.04 -24.79 -20.04
C LYS A 89 -13.01 -24.71 -18.51
N THR A 90 -14.11 -25.19 -17.91
CA THR A 90 -14.10 -25.45 -16.46
C THR A 90 -13.30 -26.72 -16.18
N ILE A 91 -12.35 -26.59 -15.25
CA ILE A 91 -11.50 -27.69 -14.78
C ILE A 91 -11.56 -27.81 -13.26
N THR A 92 -11.37 -29.03 -12.77
CA THR A 92 -11.20 -29.27 -11.34
C THR A 92 -9.73 -29.09 -10.97
N VAL A 93 -9.48 -28.28 -9.93
CA VAL A 93 -8.15 -28.00 -9.37
C VAL A 93 -8.17 -28.24 -7.87
N SER A 94 -7.03 -28.55 -7.28
CA SER A 94 -6.89 -28.62 -5.83
C SER A 94 -6.61 -27.22 -5.26
N LYS A 95 -7.52 -26.70 -4.42
CA LYS A 95 -7.31 -25.47 -3.64
C LYS A 95 -6.60 -25.83 -2.34
N ILE A 96 -5.40 -25.27 -2.13
CA ILE A 96 -4.54 -25.52 -0.96
C ILE A 96 -4.61 -24.27 -0.07
N LEU A 97 -5.26 -24.35 1.08
CA LEU A 97 -5.36 -23.29 2.08
C LEU A 97 -4.25 -23.44 3.12
N VAL A 98 -3.64 -22.34 3.50
CA VAL A 98 -2.52 -22.33 4.45
C VAL A 98 -2.74 -21.32 5.60
N LYS A 99 -1.99 -21.49 6.68
CA LYS A 99 -2.01 -20.57 7.85
C LYS A 99 -1.34 -19.23 7.57
N ASP A 100 -0.32 -19.24 6.70
CA ASP A 100 0.55 -18.07 6.44
C ASP A 100 0.91 -18.00 4.96
N PRO A 101 0.86 -16.82 4.32
CA PRO A 101 1.24 -16.66 2.91
C PRO A 101 2.65 -17.15 2.57
N LEU A 102 3.56 -17.13 3.54
CA LEU A 102 4.94 -17.63 3.36
C LEU A 102 5.01 -19.11 3.05
N ALA A 103 4.02 -19.90 3.45
CA ALA A 103 3.95 -21.32 3.10
C ALA A 103 3.80 -21.54 1.59
N ILE A 104 3.12 -20.62 0.89
CA ILE A 104 2.91 -20.68 -0.56
C ILE A 104 4.14 -20.22 -1.31
N GLY A 105 4.63 -19.00 -1.00
CA GLY A 105 5.59 -18.27 -1.80
C GLY A 105 6.76 -17.66 -1.03
N GLY A 106 7.07 -18.11 0.16
CA GLY A 106 8.19 -17.64 0.97
C GLY A 106 9.53 -17.88 0.25
N THR A 107 10.42 -16.87 0.27
CA THR A 107 11.58 -16.82 -0.61
C THR A 107 12.83 -17.49 -0.11
N GLN A 108 12.86 -17.96 1.12
CA GLN A 108 14.12 -18.45 1.72
C GLN A 108 14.17 -19.95 1.93
N THR A 109 13.14 -20.69 1.57
CA THR A 109 13.19 -22.14 1.74
C THR A 109 12.69 -22.83 0.47
N ASN A 110 13.44 -23.81 -0.01
CA ASN A 110 13.00 -24.81 -0.98
C ASN A 110 11.73 -25.57 -0.52
N LYS A 111 11.08 -25.12 0.55
CA LYS A 111 9.92 -25.71 1.21
C LYS A 111 8.61 -25.00 0.91
N SER A 112 8.61 -23.88 0.19
CA SER A 112 7.36 -23.24 -0.21
C SER A 112 6.62 -24.11 -1.24
N ILE A 113 5.29 -24.16 -1.13
CA ILE A 113 4.45 -25.05 -1.96
C ILE A 113 4.72 -24.83 -3.44
N ARG A 114 4.87 -23.60 -3.90
CA ARG A 114 5.15 -23.25 -5.30
C ARG A 114 6.49 -23.80 -5.83
N ASN A 115 7.42 -24.13 -4.94
CA ASN A 115 8.71 -24.73 -5.33
C ASN A 115 8.68 -26.26 -5.34
N LEU A 116 7.63 -26.86 -4.77
CA LEU A 116 7.48 -28.31 -4.68
C LEU A 116 6.58 -28.89 -5.76
N ILE A 117 5.56 -28.15 -6.17
CA ILE A 117 4.60 -28.53 -7.21
C ILE A 117 4.24 -27.32 -8.09
N GLU A 118 3.72 -27.59 -9.28
CA GLU A 118 3.15 -26.55 -10.13
C GLU A 118 1.91 -25.96 -9.46
N THR A 119 1.90 -24.62 -9.31
CA THR A 119 0.82 -23.89 -8.66
C THR A 119 0.37 -22.70 -9.49
N TRP A 120 -0.92 -22.36 -9.34
CA TRP A 120 -1.53 -21.15 -9.88
C TRP A 120 -1.88 -20.18 -8.74
N GLU A 121 -1.91 -18.89 -9.06
CA GLU A 121 -2.19 -17.80 -8.13
C GLU A 121 -1.20 -17.70 -6.92
N SER A 122 -0.11 -18.47 -6.97
CA SER A 122 0.92 -18.45 -5.91
C SER A 122 1.79 -17.19 -5.91
N ASP A 123 1.75 -16.42 -6.99
CA ASP A 123 2.48 -15.14 -7.13
C ASP A 123 1.63 -13.93 -6.75
N ILE A 124 0.31 -14.11 -6.65
CA ILE A 124 -0.60 -13.06 -6.18
C ILE A 124 -0.39 -12.89 -4.68
N LYS A 125 -0.18 -11.66 -4.24
CA LYS A 125 -0.03 -11.39 -2.81
C LYS A 125 -1.34 -11.65 -2.07
N TYR A 126 -1.25 -12.19 -0.87
CA TYR A 126 -2.41 -12.59 -0.09
C TYR A 126 -3.47 -11.48 0.08
N TYR A 127 -3.04 -10.23 0.32
CA TYR A 127 -3.98 -9.12 0.44
C TYR A 127 -4.66 -8.75 -0.89
N GLU A 128 -4.03 -9.05 -2.02
CA GLU A 128 -4.64 -8.89 -3.35
C GLU A 128 -5.70 -9.95 -3.58
N ASN A 129 -5.42 -11.24 -3.26
CA ASN A 129 -6.42 -12.31 -3.30
C ASN A 129 -7.62 -11.97 -2.39
N TYR A 130 -7.36 -11.42 -1.19
CA TYR A 130 -8.42 -10.98 -0.30
C TYR A 130 -9.32 -9.90 -0.94
N LEU A 131 -8.71 -8.90 -1.62
CA LEU A 131 -9.46 -7.87 -2.33
C LEU A 131 -10.32 -8.47 -3.44
N TYR A 132 -9.77 -9.40 -4.24
CA TYR A 132 -10.49 -10.04 -5.33
C TYR A 132 -11.64 -10.91 -4.83
N ASP A 133 -11.39 -11.75 -3.84
CA ASP A 133 -12.40 -12.66 -3.28
C ASP A 133 -13.58 -11.89 -2.63
N ASN A 134 -13.32 -10.72 -2.06
CA ASN A 134 -14.33 -9.85 -1.46
C ASN A 134 -14.84 -8.76 -2.41
N GLN A 135 -14.42 -8.76 -3.68
CA GLN A 135 -14.79 -7.77 -4.71
C GLN A 135 -14.51 -6.32 -4.26
N LEU A 136 -13.44 -6.12 -3.49
CA LEU A 136 -13.02 -4.81 -3.01
C LEU A 136 -12.10 -4.13 -4.03
N ILE A 137 -12.38 -2.88 -4.34
CA ILE A 137 -11.63 -2.06 -5.31
C ILE A 137 -11.04 -0.87 -4.57
N VAL A 138 -9.72 -0.73 -4.64
CA VAL A 138 -9.02 0.47 -4.15
C VAL A 138 -9.51 1.69 -4.95
N GLY A 139 -9.83 2.77 -4.24
CA GLY A 139 -10.42 3.98 -4.83
C GLY A 139 -11.95 4.05 -4.76
N LYS A 140 -12.62 3.04 -4.22
CA LYS A 140 -14.06 3.08 -3.91
C LYS A 140 -14.33 3.36 -2.45
N TYR A 141 -15.54 3.90 -2.17
CA TYR A 141 -16.02 4.10 -0.81
C TYR A 141 -16.71 2.86 -0.27
N TYR A 142 -16.48 2.62 1.02
CA TYR A 142 -17.05 1.50 1.77
C TYR A 142 -17.51 1.94 3.14
N LYS A 143 -18.33 1.13 3.77
CA LYS A 143 -18.74 1.21 5.17
C LYS A 143 -18.67 -0.18 5.81
N ILE A 144 -18.80 -0.26 7.13
CA ILE A 144 -18.92 -1.54 7.83
C ILE A 144 -20.39 -1.80 8.18
N GLU A 145 -20.87 -2.97 7.81
CA GLU A 145 -22.17 -3.49 8.20
C GLU A 145 -22.02 -4.93 8.68
N ASN A 146 -22.43 -5.22 9.89
CA ASN A 146 -22.37 -6.58 10.48
C ASN A 146 -20.99 -7.23 10.34
N ASP A 147 -19.92 -6.51 10.68
CA ASP A 147 -18.53 -6.96 10.52
C ASP A 147 -18.07 -7.23 9.08
N HIS A 148 -18.82 -6.77 8.08
CA HIS A 148 -18.45 -6.87 6.67
C HIS A 148 -18.17 -5.50 6.05
N VAL A 149 -17.21 -5.45 5.14
CA VAL A 149 -16.92 -4.28 4.31
C VAL A 149 -17.88 -4.29 3.13
N VAL A 150 -18.80 -3.33 3.06
CA VAL A 150 -19.79 -3.23 2.00
C VAL A 150 -19.63 -1.92 1.21
N PRO A 151 -19.91 -1.91 -0.10
CA PRO A 151 -19.84 -0.70 -0.90
C PRO A 151 -20.72 0.42 -0.34
N PHE A 152 -20.22 1.63 -0.38
CA PHE A 152 -20.94 2.84 -0.03
C PHE A 152 -21.00 3.78 -1.24
N ASN A 153 -22.18 3.96 -1.80
CA ASN A 153 -22.37 4.84 -2.94
C ASN A 153 -22.66 6.26 -2.44
N LEU A 154 -21.73 7.17 -2.69
CA LEU A 154 -21.99 8.59 -2.51
C LEU A 154 -23.09 9.02 -3.49
N LYS A 155 -24.05 9.83 -3.02
CA LYS A 155 -25.08 10.38 -3.90
C LYS A 155 -24.39 11.29 -4.92
N ILE A 156 -24.50 10.92 -6.17
CA ILE A 156 -24.02 11.69 -7.31
C ILE A 156 -25.21 12.52 -7.82
N SER A 157 -24.96 13.74 -8.30
CA SER A 157 -26.03 14.53 -8.90
C SER A 157 -26.57 13.83 -10.15
N ASP A 158 -27.88 13.82 -10.31
CA ASP A 158 -28.54 13.21 -11.48
C ASP A 158 -28.06 13.85 -12.80
N GLU A 159 -27.68 15.14 -12.76
CA GLU A 159 -27.12 15.87 -13.91
C GLU A 159 -25.75 15.27 -14.34
N THR A 160 -24.89 14.93 -13.38
CA THR A 160 -23.59 14.30 -13.70
C THR A 160 -23.78 12.87 -14.21
N LYS A 161 -24.72 12.11 -13.66
CA LYS A 161 -25.10 10.78 -14.18
C LYS A 161 -25.58 10.85 -15.62
N LEU A 162 -26.48 11.78 -15.89
CA LEU A 162 -27.03 11.96 -17.23
C LEU A 162 -25.96 12.36 -18.25
N SER A 163 -25.06 13.27 -17.86
CA SER A 163 -23.94 13.72 -18.72
C SER A 163 -23.00 12.58 -19.08
N LEU A 164 -22.63 11.72 -18.12
CA LEU A 164 -21.76 10.56 -18.39
C LEU A 164 -22.46 9.47 -19.19
N ASN A 165 -23.72 9.19 -18.88
CA ASN A 165 -24.51 8.25 -19.66
C ASN A 165 -24.58 8.71 -21.12
N ASN A 166 -24.92 9.97 -21.38
CA ASN A 166 -24.96 10.51 -22.74
C ASN A 166 -23.60 10.39 -23.45
N MET A 167 -22.51 10.72 -22.76
CA MET A 167 -21.16 10.65 -23.34
C MET A 167 -20.72 9.20 -23.66
N LEU A 168 -21.21 8.22 -22.91
CA LEU A 168 -20.93 6.80 -23.14
C LEU A 168 -21.88 6.24 -24.21
N TRP A 169 -23.18 6.61 -24.19
CA TRP A 169 -24.17 6.14 -25.14
C TRP A 169 -23.96 6.67 -26.55
N ASP A 170 -23.58 7.93 -26.73
CA ASP A 170 -23.26 8.48 -28.06
C ASP A 170 -22.15 7.73 -28.78
N LYS A 171 -21.27 7.06 -28.01
CA LYS A 171 -20.21 6.20 -28.60
C LYS A 171 -20.69 4.77 -28.89
N LEU A 172 -21.73 4.31 -28.22
CA LEU A 172 -22.24 2.93 -28.31
C LEU A 172 -23.31 2.76 -29.38
N ASP A 173 -24.09 3.77 -29.66
CA ASP A 173 -25.16 3.75 -30.68
C ASP A 173 -24.63 3.47 -32.10
N ASN A 174 -23.31 3.60 -32.30
CA ASN A 174 -22.62 3.29 -33.55
C ASN A 174 -21.97 1.89 -33.61
N SER A 175 -22.16 1.06 -32.59
CA SER A 175 -21.58 -0.29 -32.56
C SER A 175 -22.67 -1.36 -32.50
N ASN A 176 -22.74 -2.24 -33.52
CA ASN A 176 -23.55 -3.46 -33.51
C ASN A 176 -22.99 -4.46 -32.47
N LEU A 177 -23.15 -4.17 -31.18
CA LEU A 177 -22.70 -5.07 -30.11
C LEU A 177 -23.73 -6.18 -29.87
N PRO A 178 -23.33 -7.46 -29.84
CA PRO A 178 -24.26 -8.60 -29.73
C PRO A 178 -24.99 -8.74 -28.39
N ASN A 179 -24.63 -7.98 -27.33
CA ASN A 179 -25.24 -8.03 -25.98
C ASN A 179 -25.43 -6.63 -25.40
N ALA A 180 -26.23 -5.79 -26.06
CA ALA A 180 -26.44 -4.41 -25.64
C ALA A 180 -26.90 -4.27 -24.17
N SER A 181 -27.79 -5.16 -23.67
CA SER A 181 -28.30 -5.07 -22.31
C SER A 181 -27.27 -5.37 -21.20
N GLU A 182 -26.40 -6.35 -21.39
CA GLU A 182 -25.29 -6.63 -20.45
C GLU A 182 -24.28 -5.49 -20.44
N PHE A 183 -24.10 -4.86 -21.60
CA PHE A 183 -23.22 -3.71 -21.72
C PHE A 183 -23.81 -2.45 -21.06
N GLU A 184 -25.11 -2.27 -21.10
CA GLU A 184 -25.86 -1.21 -20.39
C GLU A 184 -25.62 -1.28 -18.88
N ASP A 185 -25.72 -2.47 -18.30
CA ASP A 185 -25.47 -2.69 -16.87
C ASP A 185 -24.00 -2.39 -16.50
N HIS A 186 -23.06 -2.81 -17.34
CA HIS A 186 -21.66 -2.50 -17.13
C HIS A 186 -21.34 -1.02 -17.26
N VAL A 187 -21.87 -0.33 -18.26
CA VAL A 187 -21.70 1.12 -18.43
C VAL A 187 -22.28 1.88 -17.25
N SER A 188 -23.44 1.47 -16.73
CA SER A 188 -24.04 2.09 -15.55
C SER A 188 -23.16 1.92 -14.30
N GLN A 189 -22.60 0.70 -14.09
CA GLN A 189 -21.66 0.44 -13.00
C GLN A 189 -20.36 1.24 -13.13
N TRP A 190 -19.82 1.37 -14.34
CA TRP A 190 -18.64 2.18 -14.62
C TRP A 190 -18.91 3.67 -14.46
N ALA A 191 -20.08 4.16 -14.88
CA ALA A 191 -20.48 5.55 -14.68
C ALA A 191 -20.56 5.90 -13.20
N ASP A 192 -21.14 5.03 -12.38
CA ASP A 192 -21.16 5.21 -10.92
C ASP A 192 -19.76 5.22 -10.30
N LEU A 193 -18.84 4.39 -10.81
CA LEU A 193 -17.45 4.37 -10.36
C LEU A 193 -16.69 5.65 -10.73
N LEU A 194 -16.79 6.07 -11.98
CA LEU A 194 -16.09 7.26 -12.51
C LEU A 194 -16.63 8.58 -11.91
N ASN A 195 -17.85 8.57 -11.41
CA ASN A 195 -18.50 9.73 -10.79
C ASN A 195 -18.21 9.89 -9.29
N GLN A 196 -17.55 8.93 -8.65
CA GLN A 196 -17.25 9.09 -7.23
C GLN A 196 -16.25 10.22 -7.03
N PRO A 197 -16.57 11.22 -6.16
CA PRO A 197 -15.64 12.31 -5.91
C PRO A 197 -14.37 11.79 -5.27
N ILE A 198 -13.23 12.09 -5.91
CA ILE A 198 -11.91 11.81 -5.36
C ILE A 198 -11.54 12.95 -4.42
N PRO A 199 -11.35 12.69 -3.10
CA PRO A 199 -10.96 13.74 -2.17
C PRO A 199 -9.54 14.23 -2.44
N LYS A 200 -9.27 15.50 -2.13
CA LYS A 200 -7.90 16.02 -2.13
C LYS A 200 -7.16 15.48 -0.90
N ILE A 201 -6.55 14.32 -1.03
CA ILE A 201 -5.83 13.71 0.09
C ILE A 201 -4.57 14.51 0.40
N LYS A 202 -4.40 14.90 1.67
CA LYS A 202 -3.17 15.55 2.15
C LYS A 202 -1.98 14.63 1.96
N ARG A 203 -0.88 15.22 1.47
CA ARG A 203 0.37 14.49 1.22
C ARG A 203 1.57 15.30 1.65
N ILE A 204 2.61 14.61 2.04
CA ILE A 204 3.92 15.18 2.36
C ILE A 204 4.98 14.41 1.57
N SER A 205 5.92 15.12 0.98
CA SER A 205 7.15 14.56 0.42
C SER A 205 8.27 14.64 1.45
N LEU A 206 9.21 13.69 1.37
CA LEU A 206 10.35 13.60 2.27
C LEU A 206 11.58 13.14 1.50
N ASP A 207 12.72 13.72 1.83
CA ASP A 207 14.05 13.35 1.39
C ASP A 207 15.04 13.52 2.53
N ILE A 208 16.09 12.68 2.63
CA ILE A 208 17.09 12.75 3.70
C ILE A 208 18.50 12.91 3.17
N GLU A 209 19.33 13.64 3.93
CA GLU A 209 20.77 13.72 3.75
C GLU A 209 21.48 13.01 4.89
N VAL A 210 22.47 12.20 4.56
CA VAL A 210 23.21 11.38 5.50
C VAL A 210 24.70 11.70 5.42
N GLU A 211 25.36 11.74 6.58
CA GLU A 211 26.82 11.87 6.61
C GLU A 211 27.46 10.70 5.86
N SER A 212 28.31 11.00 4.89
CA SER A 212 28.98 9.99 4.06
C SER A 212 30.47 10.26 3.96
N GLU A 213 31.24 9.19 3.78
CA GLU A 213 32.63 9.28 3.37
C GLU A 213 32.70 9.41 1.85
N THR A 214 33.73 10.11 1.34
CA THR A 214 33.88 10.32 -0.10
C THR A 214 33.81 9.01 -0.89
N GLY A 215 32.87 8.92 -1.82
CA GLY A 215 32.70 7.79 -2.73
C GLY A 215 31.97 6.55 -2.15
N ARG A 216 31.36 6.65 -0.97
CA ARG A 216 30.57 5.55 -0.40
C ARG A 216 29.16 6.01 -0.05
N ILE A 217 28.17 5.31 -0.58
CA ILE A 217 26.76 5.48 -0.16
C ILE A 217 26.59 4.72 1.16
N PRO A 218 26.08 5.35 2.22
CA PRO A 218 25.81 4.69 3.49
C PRO A 218 24.81 3.54 3.33
N ASP A 219 25.04 2.42 3.99
CA ASP A 219 24.13 1.29 3.95
C ASP A 219 22.88 1.55 4.81
N PRO A 220 21.66 1.55 4.22
CA PRO A 220 20.44 1.83 4.95
C PRO A 220 20.08 0.74 5.97
N LYS A 221 20.60 -0.48 5.84
CA LYS A 221 20.35 -1.56 6.80
C LYS A 221 21.17 -1.37 8.08
N SER A 222 22.39 -0.97 7.95
CA SER A 222 23.24 -0.70 9.12
C SER A 222 22.99 0.70 9.71
N ALA A 223 22.63 1.70 8.90
CA ALA A 223 22.30 3.07 9.27
C ALA A 223 23.28 3.67 10.30
N GLU A 224 24.61 3.54 10.06
CA GLU A 224 25.64 3.89 11.03
C GLU A 224 25.90 5.39 11.14
N LYS A 225 25.78 6.09 10.02
CA LYS A 225 26.09 7.53 9.95
C LYS A 225 24.90 8.36 10.39
N LYS A 226 25.15 9.61 10.81
CA LYS A 226 24.10 10.53 11.21
C LYS A 226 23.27 10.99 10.02
N VAL A 227 21.99 11.16 10.25
CA VAL A 227 21.12 11.93 9.33
C VAL A 227 21.40 13.41 9.60
N THR A 228 21.87 14.12 8.61
CA THR A 228 22.34 15.51 8.74
C THR A 228 21.29 16.54 8.38
N ALA A 229 20.41 16.19 7.43
CA ALA A 229 19.26 17.01 7.09
C ALA A 229 18.08 16.15 6.63
N ILE A 230 16.87 16.69 6.82
CA ILE A 230 15.63 16.09 6.30
C ILE A 230 14.79 17.22 5.70
N GLY A 231 14.53 17.14 4.40
CA GLY A 231 13.67 18.07 3.67
C GLY A 231 12.24 17.53 3.60
N VAL A 232 11.26 18.40 3.82
CA VAL A 232 9.85 18.08 3.64
C VAL A 232 9.09 19.18 2.93
N GLU A 233 8.18 18.79 2.05
CA GLU A 233 7.20 19.70 1.43
C GLU A 233 5.82 19.01 1.45
N ALA A 234 4.79 19.78 1.81
CA ALA A 234 3.44 19.23 1.92
C ALA A 234 2.40 20.00 1.10
N SER A 235 1.30 19.34 0.79
CA SER A 235 0.22 19.85 -0.04
C SER A 235 -0.58 21.02 0.58
N ASP A 236 -0.41 21.27 1.87
CA ASP A 236 -1.01 22.38 2.61
C ASP A 236 -0.09 23.63 2.71
N GLY A 237 1.03 23.58 1.97
CA GLY A 237 1.98 24.70 1.90
C GLY A 237 3.14 24.63 2.87
N LEU A 238 3.24 23.57 3.71
CA LEU A 238 4.41 23.36 4.55
C LEU A 238 5.65 23.13 3.68
N LYS A 239 6.71 23.93 3.94
CA LYS A 239 8.05 23.74 3.38
C LYS A 239 9.06 23.88 4.50
N GLN A 240 9.76 22.80 4.83
CA GLN A 240 10.62 22.78 6.01
C GLN A 240 11.83 21.90 5.78
N ILE A 241 12.97 22.35 6.32
CA ILE A 241 14.21 21.57 6.40
C ILE A 241 14.60 21.46 7.87
N PHE A 242 14.84 20.25 8.31
CA PHE A 242 15.38 19.92 9.64
C PHE A 242 16.87 19.65 9.46
N VAL A 243 17.71 20.35 10.21
CA VAL A 243 19.17 20.32 10.05
C VAL A 243 19.84 20.01 11.38
N LEU A 244 20.73 19.02 11.37
CA LEU A 244 21.60 18.73 12.49
C LEU A 244 22.82 19.66 12.43
N ARG A 245 23.03 20.52 13.47
CA ARG A 245 24.19 21.40 13.53
C ARG A 245 25.47 20.60 13.49
N LYS A 246 26.46 21.14 12.79
CA LYS A 246 27.81 20.60 12.76
C LYS A 246 28.78 21.61 13.34
N LYS A 247 29.63 21.16 14.24
CA LYS A 247 30.62 22.01 14.89
C LYS A 247 31.51 22.74 13.85
N GLY A 248 31.62 24.06 13.96
CA GLY A 248 32.43 24.90 13.07
C GLY A 248 31.70 25.32 11.77
N ILE A 249 30.42 25.02 11.63
CA ILE A 249 29.58 25.53 10.53
C ILE A 249 28.63 26.56 11.15
N GLU A 250 28.66 27.79 10.64
CA GLU A 250 27.72 28.84 11.03
C GLU A 250 26.40 28.69 10.28
N GLU A 251 25.29 29.07 10.94
CA GLU A 251 23.99 29.11 10.33
C GLU A 251 23.92 30.24 9.31
N GLY A 252 23.74 29.93 8.05
CA GLY A 252 23.56 30.92 6.99
C GLY A 252 22.13 31.41 6.88
N ILE A 253 21.94 32.55 6.20
CA ILE A 253 20.63 33.05 5.80
C ILE A 253 20.26 32.36 4.48
N ASN A 254 19.05 31.78 4.40
CA ASN A 254 18.54 31.20 3.19
C ASN A 254 17.92 32.28 2.27
N GLU A 255 18.75 32.91 1.46
CA GLU A 255 18.31 33.94 0.51
C GLU A 255 17.63 33.34 -0.74
N LEU A 256 17.96 32.08 -1.09
CA LEU A 256 17.46 31.41 -2.30
C LEU A 256 16.05 30.83 -2.13
N LEU A 257 15.67 30.48 -0.91
CA LEU A 257 14.39 29.82 -0.61
C LEU A 257 13.73 30.49 0.61
N PRO A 258 13.29 31.75 0.52
CA PRO A 258 12.78 32.53 1.66
C PRO A 258 11.54 31.92 2.31
N ASP A 259 10.75 31.11 1.56
CA ASP A 259 9.53 30.48 2.05
C ASP A 259 9.80 29.16 2.80
N VAL A 260 11.06 28.70 2.86
CA VAL A 260 11.43 27.44 3.51
C VAL A 260 11.85 27.70 4.95
N LYS A 261 11.13 27.12 5.89
CA LYS A 261 11.49 27.18 7.30
C LYS A 261 12.62 26.20 7.61
N ILE A 262 13.71 26.68 8.19
CA ILE A 262 14.81 25.83 8.66
C ILE A 262 14.69 25.65 10.18
N VAL A 263 14.75 24.40 10.64
CA VAL A 263 14.74 24.01 12.05
C VAL A 263 16.07 23.34 12.39
N PHE A 264 16.81 23.94 13.30
CA PHE A 264 18.13 23.46 13.70
C PHE A 264 18.05 22.61 14.97
N TYR A 265 18.78 21.52 15.00
CA TYR A 265 19.00 20.64 16.15
C TYR A 265 20.49 20.62 16.51
N ASP A 266 20.81 20.57 17.78
CA ASP A 266 22.20 20.41 18.20
C ASP A 266 22.76 19.06 17.76
N GLU A 267 24.06 18.95 17.56
CA GLU A 267 24.72 17.76 17.00
C GLU A 267 24.41 16.44 17.74
N ASN A 268 24.09 16.53 19.03
CA ASN A 268 23.74 15.38 19.87
C ASN A 268 22.22 15.11 19.96
N LYS A 269 21.39 15.87 19.23
CA LYS A 269 19.92 15.81 19.27
C LYS A 269 19.29 15.19 17.99
N GLU A 270 20.03 14.33 17.31
CA GLU A 270 19.52 13.62 16.12
C GLU A 270 18.26 12.81 16.43
N ASN A 271 18.16 12.21 17.62
CA ASN A 271 16.99 11.47 18.06
C ASN A 271 15.73 12.36 18.19
N GLU A 272 15.89 13.63 18.64
CA GLU A 272 14.80 14.59 18.68
C GLU A 272 14.36 14.95 17.26
N MET A 273 15.29 15.26 16.37
CA MET A 273 15.03 15.58 14.96
C MET A 273 14.24 14.47 14.26
N ILE A 274 14.68 13.21 14.38
CA ILE A 274 13.98 12.08 13.77
C ILE A 274 12.59 11.85 14.40
N SER A 275 12.47 12.05 15.72
CA SER A 275 11.18 11.93 16.41
C SER A 275 10.17 12.98 15.93
N ASP A 276 10.61 14.22 15.75
CA ASP A 276 9.75 15.31 15.26
C ASP A 276 9.30 15.07 13.82
N ILE A 277 10.18 14.51 12.96
CA ILE A 277 9.81 14.06 11.61
C ILE A 277 8.77 12.94 11.67
N PHE A 278 8.95 11.97 12.54
CA PHE A 278 7.97 10.89 12.68
C PHE A 278 6.61 11.39 13.17
N GLU A 279 6.58 12.38 14.04
CA GLU A 279 5.33 13.04 14.45
C GLU A 279 4.72 13.86 13.31
N LEU A 280 5.55 14.53 12.52
CA LEU A 280 5.09 15.33 11.39
C LEU A 280 4.45 14.47 10.29
N ILE A 281 5.15 13.43 9.81
CA ILE A 281 4.63 12.60 8.71
C ILE A 281 3.34 11.86 9.07
N GLN A 282 3.08 11.59 10.35
CA GLN A 282 1.82 10.97 10.80
C GLN A 282 0.59 11.87 10.64
N LYS A 283 0.77 13.17 10.43
CA LYS A 283 -0.31 14.13 10.16
C LYS A 283 -0.81 14.08 8.70
N TYR A 284 -0.09 13.34 7.86
CA TYR A 284 -0.38 13.24 6.43
C TYR A 284 -0.74 11.80 6.05
N PRO A 285 -1.89 11.58 5.42
CA PRO A 285 -2.31 10.27 4.94
C PRO A 285 -1.36 9.66 3.90
N LEU A 286 -0.73 10.48 3.05
CA LEU A 286 0.19 10.05 2.02
C LEU A 286 1.60 10.61 2.26
N LEU A 287 2.58 9.71 2.30
CA LEU A 287 4.01 10.02 2.24
C LEU A 287 4.51 9.73 0.83
N ILE A 288 5.21 10.68 0.22
CA ILE A 288 5.79 10.56 -1.11
C ILE A 288 7.30 10.66 -0.98
N THR A 289 8.01 9.77 -1.66
CA THR A 289 9.48 9.81 -1.77
C THR A 289 9.92 9.50 -3.20
N TYR A 290 11.19 9.70 -3.49
CA TYR A 290 11.83 9.21 -4.71
C TYR A 290 12.94 8.22 -4.33
N ASN A 291 12.76 6.94 -4.65
CA ASN A 291 13.62 5.82 -4.22
C ASN A 291 13.69 5.63 -2.70
N GLY A 292 12.69 6.12 -1.97
CA GLY A 292 12.65 6.03 -0.52
C GLY A 292 12.49 4.61 0.02
N ASP A 293 11.94 3.69 -0.76
CA ASP A 293 11.95 2.25 -0.45
C ASP A 293 13.37 1.67 -0.43
N GLY A 294 14.25 2.19 -1.27
CA GLY A 294 15.63 1.73 -1.40
C GLY A 294 16.58 2.36 -0.38
N PHE A 295 16.30 3.59 0.09
CA PHE A 295 17.23 4.32 0.94
C PHE A 295 16.58 5.02 2.12
N ASP A 296 15.78 6.06 1.93
CA ASP A 296 15.35 7.00 2.98
C ASP A 296 14.62 6.32 4.13
N LEU A 297 13.59 5.54 3.82
CA LEU A 297 12.73 4.96 4.85
C LEU A 297 13.39 3.80 5.60
N PRO A 298 14.11 2.87 4.94
CA PRO A 298 14.95 1.91 5.66
C PRO A 298 16.02 2.57 6.52
N TYR A 299 16.64 3.64 6.03
CA TYR A 299 17.65 4.37 6.79
C TYR A 299 17.05 4.99 8.05
N LEU A 300 15.98 5.76 7.93
CA LEU A 300 15.28 6.36 9.06
C LEU A 300 14.79 5.33 10.06
N TYR A 301 14.22 4.21 9.56
CA TYR A 301 13.76 3.14 10.43
C TYR A 301 14.89 2.55 11.28
N ASN A 302 15.99 2.14 10.63
CA ASN A 302 17.13 1.51 11.31
C ASN A 302 17.92 2.50 12.17
N ARG A 303 18.01 3.77 11.73
CA ARG A 303 18.64 4.84 12.52
C ARG A 303 17.86 5.12 13.78
N ALA A 304 16.55 5.18 13.72
CA ALA A 304 15.68 5.34 14.88
C ALA A 304 15.87 4.22 15.92
N VAL A 305 16.00 2.98 15.47
CA VAL A 305 16.31 1.84 16.35
C VAL A 305 17.66 2.04 17.05
N LYS A 306 18.71 2.45 16.32
CA LYS A 306 20.03 2.72 16.90
C LYS A 306 20.05 3.85 17.92
N LEU A 307 19.25 4.87 17.68
CA LEU A 307 19.12 6.03 18.58
C LEU A 307 18.20 5.75 19.77
N GLY A 308 17.66 4.53 19.90
CA GLY A 308 16.79 4.15 20.99
C GLY A 308 15.39 4.80 20.95
N ILE A 309 14.96 5.26 19.78
CA ILE A 309 13.58 5.77 19.60
C ILE A 309 12.61 4.62 19.79
N ALA A 310 11.65 4.79 20.70
CA ALA A 310 10.66 3.76 21.00
C ALA A 310 9.87 3.34 19.75
N ARG A 311 9.63 2.02 19.62
CA ARG A 311 8.95 1.46 18.42
C ARG A 311 7.58 2.10 18.16
N GLU A 312 6.87 2.47 19.21
CA GLU A 312 5.55 3.11 19.17
C GLU A 312 5.58 4.50 18.55
N LYS A 313 6.74 5.17 18.61
CA LYS A 313 6.97 6.49 17.99
C LYS A 313 7.38 6.40 16.52
N ASN A 314 7.84 5.23 16.06
CA ASN A 314 8.25 5.03 14.67
C ASN A 314 7.03 4.62 13.82
N PRO A 315 6.53 5.49 12.93
CA PRO A 315 5.36 5.21 12.11
C PRO A 315 5.63 4.27 10.93
N LEU A 316 6.90 3.99 10.65
CA LEU A 316 7.30 3.18 9.51
C LEU A 316 7.10 1.69 9.79
N TYR A 317 6.62 0.97 8.82
CA TYR A 317 6.56 -0.49 8.80
C TYR A 317 7.33 -1.01 7.58
N MET A 318 8.39 -1.79 7.86
CA MET A 318 9.24 -2.34 6.81
C MET A 318 8.65 -3.65 6.29
N MET A 319 8.48 -3.72 4.99
CA MET A 319 8.17 -4.93 4.24
C MET A 319 9.47 -5.45 3.62
N ARG A 320 9.40 -6.54 2.85
CA ARG A 320 10.59 -7.13 2.24
C ARG A 320 11.34 -6.16 1.31
N ASP A 321 10.61 -5.53 0.40
CA ASP A 321 11.15 -4.70 -0.68
C ASP A 321 10.52 -3.30 -0.71
N SER A 322 9.86 -2.89 0.37
CA SER A 322 9.16 -1.61 0.46
C SER A 322 8.96 -1.19 1.91
N ALA A 323 8.66 0.06 2.11
CA ALA A 323 8.23 0.61 3.38
C ALA A 323 6.80 1.13 3.28
N THR A 324 6.08 1.17 4.37
CA THR A 324 4.77 1.81 4.46
C THR A 324 4.60 2.49 5.82
N LEU A 325 3.64 3.37 5.92
CA LEU A 325 3.23 3.95 7.20
C LEU A 325 2.24 3.02 7.89
N ILE A 326 2.28 2.91 9.21
CA ILE A 326 1.29 2.16 9.99
C ILE A 326 -0.10 2.76 9.78
N LYS A 327 -0.23 4.09 9.89
CA LYS A 327 -1.48 4.85 9.72
C LYS A 327 -1.38 5.78 8.50
N GLY A 328 -0.96 5.26 7.36
CA GLY A 328 -0.81 6.03 6.13
C GLY A 328 -0.44 5.14 4.96
N VAL A 329 -0.19 5.75 3.83
CA VAL A 329 0.29 5.08 2.61
C VAL A 329 1.57 5.77 2.15
N HIS A 330 2.56 4.99 1.77
CA HIS A 330 3.77 5.47 1.13
C HIS A 330 3.72 5.20 -0.37
N ILE A 331 4.10 6.20 -1.16
CA ILE A 331 4.24 6.13 -2.61
C ILE A 331 5.67 6.47 -2.98
N ASP A 332 6.39 5.47 -3.49
CA ASP A 332 7.72 5.68 -4.06
C ASP A 332 7.59 6.03 -5.55
N LEU A 333 7.90 7.27 -5.90
CA LEU A 333 7.81 7.75 -7.28
C LEU A 333 8.80 7.04 -8.22
N TYR A 334 9.96 6.61 -7.71
CA TYR A 334 10.91 5.85 -8.52
C TYR A 334 10.29 4.55 -9.03
N ARG A 335 9.57 3.80 -8.18
CA ARG A 335 8.86 2.58 -8.61
C ARG A 335 7.78 2.85 -9.63
N THR A 336 7.03 3.94 -9.46
CA THR A 336 6.00 4.35 -10.41
C THR A 336 6.63 4.71 -11.75
N MET A 337 7.66 5.53 -11.75
CA MET A 337 8.32 6.03 -12.96
C MET A 337 9.18 4.96 -13.66
N SER A 338 9.73 4.00 -12.93
CA SER A 338 10.48 2.88 -13.51
C SER A 338 9.60 1.79 -14.12
N ASN A 339 8.27 1.84 -13.93
CA ASN A 339 7.35 0.90 -14.56
C ASN A 339 7.34 1.07 -16.07
N ARG A 340 7.62 -0.01 -16.81
CA ARG A 340 7.74 0.01 -18.28
C ARG A 340 6.47 0.51 -18.97
N ALA A 341 5.30 0.11 -18.49
CA ALA A 341 4.04 0.54 -19.06
C ALA A 341 3.89 2.06 -18.92
N PHE A 342 4.18 2.61 -17.73
CA PHE A 342 4.14 4.04 -17.48
C PHE A 342 5.15 4.79 -18.36
N GLN A 343 6.39 4.31 -18.45
CA GLN A 343 7.43 4.93 -19.28
C GLN A 343 7.04 4.99 -20.77
N ILE A 344 6.52 3.87 -21.31
CA ILE A 344 6.15 3.80 -22.72
C ILE A 344 4.94 4.69 -23.01
N TYR A 345 3.91 4.63 -22.20
CA TYR A 345 2.67 5.37 -22.46
C TYR A 345 2.75 6.85 -22.11
N ALA A 346 3.45 7.21 -21.03
CA ALA A 346 3.53 8.61 -20.60
C ALA A 346 4.63 9.40 -21.31
N PHE A 347 5.77 8.78 -21.61
CA PHE A 347 6.96 9.46 -22.15
C PHE A 347 7.40 8.99 -23.54
N GLY A 348 6.78 7.97 -24.11
CA GLY A 348 7.11 7.42 -25.44
C GLY A 348 8.48 6.75 -25.55
N GLN A 349 9.25 6.65 -24.46
CA GLN A 349 10.59 6.06 -24.43
C GLN A 349 10.86 5.40 -23.07
N LYS A 350 11.82 4.46 -23.07
CA LYS A 350 12.37 3.89 -21.85
C LYS A 350 13.42 4.85 -21.27
N TYR A 351 13.25 5.22 -20.02
CA TYR A 351 14.34 5.80 -19.23
C TYR A 351 14.98 4.66 -18.42
N THR A 352 16.27 4.50 -18.58
CA THR A 352 17.09 3.52 -17.83
C THR A 352 17.65 4.18 -16.59
#